data_fee15522b423f4b48bc0b90130dffabd
#
_entry.id   fee15522b423f4b48bc0b90130dffabd
#
_cell.length_a   1.000
_cell.length_b   1.000
_cell.length_c   1.000
_cell.angle_alpha   90.00
_cell.angle_beta   90.00
_cell.angle_gamma   90.00
#
_symmetry.space_group_name_H-M   'P 1'
#
loop_
_entity.id
_entity.type
_entity.pdbx_description
1 polymer ?
#
loop_
_entity_poly.entity_id
_entity_poly.type
_entity_poly.pdbx_seq_one_letter_code
_entity_poly.pdbx_strand_id
1 'polypeptide(L)'
;MTGVYLLHIVPPYKHARHYLGYADDIGARVAAHQAGHGARLTQVAVDAGCALVLVRTWPGEDRTFERSLKNRKQAPRMCPVCNRVHAIADFNLVDIAELAF
;
A
#
# COMPACT_ATOMS: atom_id res chain seq x y z
N MET A 1 -11.90 9.38 -7.68
CA MET A 1 -12.48 8.27 -6.90
C MET A 1 -12.21 8.49 -5.43
N THR A 2 -13.27 8.54 -4.67
CA THR A 2 -13.21 8.72 -3.21
C THR A 2 -13.07 7.36 -2.54
N GLY A 3 -12.28 7.26 -1.50
CA GLY A 3 -12.21 6.04 -0.73
C GLY A 3 -10.91 5.88 0.04
N VAL A 4 -10.69 4.63 0.47
CA VAL A 4 -9.49 4.23 1.20
C VAL A 4 -8.53 3.56 0.23
N TYR A 5 -7.25 3.73 0.43
CA TYR A 5 -6.23 3.18 -0.45
C TYR A 5 -5.05 2.65 0.36
N LEU A 6 -4.34 1.67 -0.21
CA LEU A 6 -3.16 1.06 0.39
C LEU A 6 -1.98 1.21 -0.55
N LEU A 7 -0.90 1.80 -0.06
CA LEU A 7 0.37 1.90 -0.77
C LEU A 7 1.34 0.87 -0.22
N HIS A 8 2.11 0.27 -1.13
CA HIS A 8 3.21 -0.62 -0.78
C HIS A 8 4.52 0.15 -0.99
N ILE A 9 5.38 0.18 0.02
CA ILE A 9 6.64 0.93 0.00
C ILE A 9 7.78 -0.01 -0.34
N VAL A 10 8.48 0.25 -1.44
CA VAL A 10 9.52 -0.64 -1.97
C VAL A 10 10.79 0.15 -2.25
N PRO A 11 11.93 -0.23 -1.66
CA PRO A 11 12.07 -1.11 -0.51
C PRO A 11 11.45 -0.48 0.73
N PRO A 12 11.30 -1.23 1.81
CA PRO A 12 10.73 -0.66 3.04
C PRO A 12 11.56 0.53 3.52
N TYR A 13 10.88 1.54 4.04
CA TYR A 13 11.55 2.65 4.70
C TYR A 13 11.61 2.33 6.19
N LYS A 14 12.79 1.96 6.68
CA LYS A 14 12.96 1.44 8.04
C LYS A 14 12.02 0.25 8.23
N HIS A 15 11.04 0.36 9.15
CA HIS A 15 10.07 -0.72 9.36
C HIS A 15 8.78 -0.53 8.59
N ALA A 16 8.65 0.58 7.86
CA ALA A 16 7.41 0.92 7.15
C ALA A 16 7.37 0.25 5.79
N ARG A 17 6.40 -0.63 5.59
CA ARG A 17 6.19 -1.34 4.33
C ARG A 17 4.92 -0.91 3.61
N HIS A 18 4.00 -0.29 4.32
CA HIS A 18 2.72 0.10 3.77
C HIS A 18 2.26 1.43 4.32
N TYR A 19 1.41 2.09 3.56
CA TYR A 19 0.70 3.28 4.02
C TYR A 19 -0.76 3.15 3.63
N LEU A 20 -1.65 3.27 4.61
CA LEU A 20 -3.09 3.22 4.43
C LEU A 20 -3.65 4.62 4.59
N GLY A 21 -4.44 5.09 3.64
CA GLY A 21 -4.97 6.44 3.68
C GLY A 21 -6.38 6.54 3.14
N TYR A 22 -6.97 7.72 3.32
CA TYR A 22 -8.26 8.08 2.77
C TYR A 22 -8.11 9.35 1.95
N ALA A 23 -8.83 9.44 0.83
CA ALA A 23 -8.81 10.64 0.01
C ALA A 23 -10.12 10.80 -0.74
N ASP A 24 -10.48 12.06 -0.99
CA ASP A 24 -11.62 12.39 -1.86
C ASP A 24 -11.31 12.03 -3.31
N ASP A 25 -10.05 12.13 -3.70
CA ASP A 25 -9.57 11.70 -5.01
C ASP A 25 -8.31 10.85 -4.79
N ILE A 26 -8.47 9.54 -4.85
CA ILE A 26 -7.37 8.60 -4.61
C ILE A 26 -6.25 8.82 -5.63
N GLY A 27 -6.59 8.97 -6.91
CA GLY A 27 -5.58 9.15 -7.95
C GLY A 27 -4.71 10.38 -7.70
N ALA A 28 -5.34 11.51 -7.41
CA ALA A 28 -4.61 12.75 -7.14
C ALA A 28 -3.77 12.63 -5.87
N ARG A 29 -4.30 11.99 -4.83
CA ARG A 29 -3.57 11.83 -3.57
C ARG A 29 -2.37 10.91 -3.73
N VAL A 30 -2.52 9.81 -4.46
CA VAL A 30 -1.41 8.89 -4.71
C VAL A 30 -0.32 9.59 -5.51
N ALA A 31 -0.70 10.38 -6.52
CA ALA A 31 0.27 11.15 -7.30
C ALA A 31 1.02 12.14 -6.39
N ALA A 32 0.32 12.78 -5.46
CA ALA A 32 0.96 13.71 -4.52
C ALA A 32 1.93 12.95 -3.61
N HIS A 33 1.56 11.79 -3.10
CA HIS A 33 2.47 10.96 -2.30
C HIS A 33 3.74 10.61 -3.09
N GLN A 34 3.57 10.17 -4.33
CA GLN A 34 4.69 9.76 -5.18
C GLN A 34 5.62 10.93 -5.51
N ALA A 35 5.08 12.15 -5.53
CA ALA A 35 5.85 13.35 -5.75
C ALA A 35 6.50 13.91 -4.48
N GLY A 36 6.29 13.25 -3.33
CA GLY A 36 6.87 13.69 -2.07
C GLY A 36 6.08 14.77 -1.35
N HIS A 37 4.82 14.98 -1.72
CA HIS A 37 3.99 16.05 -1.15
C HIS A 37 2.84 15.54 -0.28
N GLY A 38 2.82 14.25 0.04
CA GLY A 38 1.76 13.68 0.85
C GLY A 38 2.06 13.70 2.33
N ALA A 39 1.65 12.63 3.03
CA ALA A 39 1.91 12.50 4.45
C ALA A 39 3.40 12.43 4.76
N ARG A 40 3.74 12.70 6.01
CA ARG A 40 5.15 12.73 6.43
C ARG A 40 5.88 11.42 6.13
N LEU A 41 5.26 10.30 6.45
CA LEU A 41 5.87 8.99 6.21
C LEU A 41 6.19 8.78 4.72
N THR A 42 5.22 9.06 3.85
CA THR A 42 5.42 8.89 2.41
C THR A 42 6.44 9.87 1.87
N GLN A 43 6.48 11.09 2.41
CA GLN A 43 7.46 12.08 2.01
C GLN A 43 8.88 11.61 2.30
N VAL A 44 9.14 11.15 3.53
CA VAL A 44 10.49 10.71 3.89
C VAL A 44 10.87 9.43 3.15
N ALA A 45 9.92 8.56 2.87
CA ALA A 45 10.17 7.34 2.10
C ALA A 45 10.61 7.69 0.67
N VAL A 46 9.89 8.61 0.02
CA VAL A 46 10.25 9.05 -1.33
C VAL A 46 11.62 9.72 -1.33
N ASP A 47 11.88 10.58 -0.34
CA ASP A 47 13.17 11.26 -0.22
C ASP A 47 14.31 10.26 -0.03
N ALA A 48 14.04 9.12 0.58
CA ALA A 48 15.02 8.06 0.78
C ALA A 48 15.18 7.15 -0.45
N GLY A 49 14.44 7.40 -1.52
CA GLY A 49 14.54 6.63 -2.75
C GLY A 49 13.56 5.46 -2.84
N CYS A 50 12.62 5.35 -1.92
CA CYS A 50 11.60 4.29 -1.99
C CYS A 50 10.55 4.61 -3.02
N ALA A 51 10.03 3.58 -3.67
CA ALA A 51 8.88 3.69 -4.56
C ALA A 51 7.59 3.45 -3.77
N LEU A 52 6.53 4.16 -4.14
CA LEU A 52 5.21 3.98 -3.56
C LEU A 52 4.30 3.39 -4.63
N VAL A 53 3.77 2.21 -4.37
CA VAL A 53 2.93 1.49 -5.33
C VAL A 53 1.52 1.36 -4.79
N LEU A 54 0.54 1.83 -5.57
CA LEU A 54 -0.86 1.65 -5.21
C LEU A 54 -1.24 0.21 -5.46
N VAL A 55 -1.55 -0.55 -4.39
CA VAL A 55 -1.80 -1.98 -4.50
C VAL A 55 -3.25 -2.37 -4.23
N ARG A 56 -4.00 -1.53 -3.55
CA ARG A 56 -5.39 -1.83 -3.26
C ARG A 56 -6.18 -0.57 -2.98
N THR A 57 -7.46 -0.57 -3.38
CA THR A 57 -8.39 0.52 -3.06
C THR A 57 -9.70 -0.07 -2.53
N TRP A 58 -10.40 0.72 -1.72
CA TRP A 58 -11.75 0.43 -1.25
C TRP A 58 -12.61 1.64 -1.61
N PRO A 59 -13.14 1.69 -2.85
CA PRO A 59 -13.91 2.82 -3.32
C PRO A 59 -15.17 3.03 -2.48
N GLY A 60 -15.47 4.30 -2.19
CA GLY A 60 -16.68 4.64 -1.44
C GLY A 60 -16.58 4.50 0.06
N GLU A 61 -15.49 3.95 0.58
CA GLU A 61 -15.30 3.83 2.02
C GLU A 61 -14.79 5.14 2.62
N ASP A 62 -14.99 5.33 3.92
CA ASP A 62 -14.71 6.59 4.59
C ASP A 62 -13.57 6.47 5.60
N ARG A 63 -13.34 7.55 6.35
CA ARG A 63 -12.27 7.59 7.36
C ARG A 63 -12.50 6.62 8.50
N THR A 64 -13.74 6.28 8.79
CA THR A 64 -14.06 5.30 9.82
C THR A 64 -13.57 3.93 9.38
N PHE A 65 -13.79 3.58 8.12
CA PHE A 65 -13.28 2.33 7.54
C PHE A 65 -11.75 2.32 7.55
N GLU A 66 -11.12 3.41 7.16
CA GLU A 66 -9.66 3.53 7.20
C GLU A 66 -9.12 3.27 8.60
N ARG A 67 -9.74 3.90 9.61
CA ARG A 67 -9.32 3.72 11.00
C ARG A 67 -9.49 2.28 11.46
N SER A 68 -10.59 1.65 11.06
CA SER A 68 -10.84 0.25 11.37
C SER A 68 -9.74 -0.65 10.82
N LEU A 69 -9.33 -0.42 9.57
CA LEU A 69 -8.25 -1.20 8.96
C LEU A 69 -6.92 -0.96 9.65
N LYS A 70 -6.61 0.28 10.03
CA LYS A 70 -5.38 0.59 10.75
C LYS A 70 -5.32 -0.12 12.10
N ASN A 71 -6.46 -0.18 12.79
CA ASN A 71 -6.52 -0.82 14.09
C ASN A 71 -6.29 -2.32 14.01
N ARG A 72 -6.62 -2.95 12.89
CA ARG A 72 -6.39 -4.38 12.68
C ARG A 72 -4.92 -4.72 12.47
N LYS A 73 -4.11 -3.75 12.06
CA LYS A 73 -2.68 -3.93 11.79
C LYS A 73 -2.39 -5.10 10.84
N GLN A 74 -3.23 -5.23 9.81
CA GLN A 74 -3.15 -6.35 8.87
C GLN A 74 -2.78 -5.92 7.46
N ALA A 75 -2.08 -4.81 7.30
CA ALA A 75 -1.70 -4.31 5.99
C ALA A 75 -1.01 -5.36 5.12
N PRO A 76 -0.08 -6.19 5.64
CA PRO A 76 0.53 -7.23 4.80
C PRO A 76 -0.47 -8.22 4.23
N ARG A 77 -1.52 -8.56 4.98
CA ARG A 77 -2.56 -9.46 4.49
C ARG A 77 -3.47 -8.81 3.47
N MET A 78 -3.65 -7.50 3.57
CA MET A 78 -4.48 -6.73 2.65
C MET A 78 -3.73 -6.39 1.37
N CYS A 79 -2.41 -6.42 1.39
CA CYS A 79 -1.57 -6.09 0.25
C CYS A 79 -1.49 -7.29 -0.69
N PRO A 80 -1.96 -7.17 -1.95
CA PRO A 80 -1.89 -8.30 -2.89
C PRO A 80 -0.47 -8.78 -3.14
N VAL A 81 0.49 -7.87 -3.13
CA VAL A 81 1.89 -8.23 -3.35
C VAL A 81 2.40 -9.12 -2.21
N CYS A 82 2.21 -8.69 -0.96
CA CYS A 82 2.66 -9.46 0.19
C CYS A 82 1.87 -10.75 0.36
N ASN A 83 0.57 -10.70 0.13
CA ASN A 83 -0.29 -11.87 0.27
C ASN A 83 0.01 -12.93 -0.78
N ARG A 84 0.36 -12.52 -2.00
CA ARG A 84 0.76 -13.46 -3.05
C ARG A 84 2.03 -14.21 -2.66
N VAL A 85 2.98 -13.52 -2.06
CA VAL A 85 4.21 -14.17 -1.61
C VAL A 85 3.89 -15.23 -0.56
N HIS A 86 2.99 -14.93 0.37
CA HIS A 86 2.55 -15.92 1.35
C HIS A 86 1.84 -17.10 0.70
N ALA A 87 0.93 -16.82 -0.22
CA ALA A 87 0.20 -17.87 -0.92
C ALA A 87 1.15 -18.78 -1.70
N ILE A 88 2.16 -18.21 -2.34
CA ILE A 88 3.14 -18.98 -3.10
C ILE A 88 3.98 -19.87 -2.19
N ALA A 89 4.34 -19.37 -1.02
CA ALA A 89 5.09 -20.15 -0.05
C ALA A 89 4.31 -21.38 0.41
N ASP A 90 2.99 -21.25 0.46
CA ASP A 90 2.12 -22.35 0.86
C ASP A 90 1.85 -23.36 -0.26
N PHE A 91 1.92 -22.91 -1.52
CA PHE A 91 1.54 -23.74 -2.65
C PHE A 91 2.73 -24.24 -3.45
N ASN A 92 3.33 -23.37 -4.25
CA ASN A 92 4.26 -23.83 -5.24
C ASN A 92 5.13 -22.68 -5.75
N LEU A 93 6.43 -22.91 -5.83
CA LEU A 93 7.39 -21.91 -6.30
C LEU A 93 7.23 -21.59 -7.79
N VAL A 94 6.61 -22.49 -8.55
CA VAL A 94 6.41 -22.27 -9.98
C VAL A 94 5.59 -21.00 -10.22
N ASP A 95 4.66 -20.73 -9.35
CA ASP A 95 3.76 -19.60 -9.52
C ASP A 95 4.45 -18.26 -9.31
N ILE A 96 5.63 -18.25 -8.72
CA ILE A 96 6.37 -17.01 -8.48
C ILE A 96 6.69 -16.32 -9.80
N ALA A 97 7.04 -17.09 -10.83
CA ALA A 97 7.40 -16.54 -12.13
C ALA A 97 6.22 -15.77 -12.75
N GLU A 98 5.00 -16.23 -12.53
CA GLU A 98 3.81 -15.57 -13.04
C GLU A 98 3.41 -14.36 -12.23
N LEU A 99 3.75 -14.36 -10.95
CA LEU A 99 3.32 -13.31 -10.04
C LEU A 99 4.37 -12.24 -9.82
N ALA A 100 5.55 -12.41 -10.35
CA ALA A 100 6.69 -11.56 -10.07
C ALA A 100 6.69 -10.25 -10.83
N PHE A 101 5.62 -9.96 -11.53
CA PHE A 101 5.55 -8.75 -12.29
C PHE A 101 4.21 -8.17 -12.35
#